data_78cb008f5fa1a863ecebddfa1f8509ba
#
_entry.id   78cb008f5fa1a863ecebddfa1f8509ba
#
_cell.length_a   1.000
_cell.length_b   1.000
_cell.length_c   1.000
_cell.angle_alpha   90.00
_cell.angle_beta   90.00
_cell.angle_gamma   90.00
#
_symmetry.space_group_name_H-M   'P 1'
#
loop_
_entity.id
_entity.type
_entity.pdbx_description
1 polymer ?
#
loop_
_entity_poly.entity_id
_entity_poly.type
_entity_poly.pdbx_seq_one_letter_code
_entity_poly.pdbx_strand_id
1 'polypeptide(L)'
;MFKNFTGFNLVEQMHRLRQSNRFNPAILKKKSLGLIFVALTVLVLWFLPTESFGIDGLTPVQQRIIAIFVYATLMWVLELVPAWATSVSIIVFLLLCASDSGIKWICNPATAGPLLSYKQVMASFADPVVMLFIGGFVLAIATTKTGLDVHLARVLLTPFGKKSENILLGFMLVTALFSMFISNTATTAMMLTFLTPVFKQLPEAGKGRTAMALSIPIAANLGGMGTPIGTPPNTIALKYLNDPEGLNLGIGFGQWMLFMVPLVIVMILIAWMLLRKFFPFTQKTIELKIDGEMKRGRETTLVIVTMVVTILLWMMDTVTGINTYTVALVPFAVFAESALTNSFAACARVMAALPSMDRPLVMPASPARAI
;
A
#
# COMPACT_ATOMS: atom_id res chain seq x y z
N MET A 1 -15.04 -10.53 14.19
CA MET A 1 -14.88 -9.12 14.55
C MET A 1 -15.16 -8.17 13.39
N PHE A 2 -14.93 -8.54 12.15
CA PHE A 2 -15.21 -7.72 10.94
C PHE A 2 -16.62 -7.89 10.35
N LYS A 3 -17.44 -8.82 10.86
CA LYS A 3 -18.79 -9.12 10.31
C LYS A 3 -19.79 -7.97 10.39
N ASN A 4 -19.56 -6.97 11.24
CA ASN A 4 -20.45 -5.81 11.42
C ASN A 4 -20.00 -4.56 10.64
N PHE A 5 -18.95 -4.66 9.83
CA PHE A 5 -18.50 -3.57 8.98
C PHE A 5 -19.32 -3.54 7.69
N THR A 6 -19.98 -2.44 7.40
CA THR A 6 -20.82 -2.30 6.19
C THR A 6 -20.02 -2.52 4.89
N GLY A 7 -18.70 -2.29 4.92
CA GLY A 7 -17.79 -2.60 3.82
C GLY A 7 -17.32 -4.06 3.76
N PHE A 8 -17.50 -4.83 4.84
CA PHE A 8 -17.07 -6.23 4.89
C PHE A 8 -17.86 -7.09 3.87
N ASN A 9 -19.14 -6.81 3.71
CA ASN A 9 -19.98 -7.51 2.72
C ASN A 9 -19.51 -7.25 1.27
N LEU A 10 -19.02 -6.06 0.96
CA LEU A 10 -18.46 -5.71 -0.35
C LEU A 10 -17.11 -6.40 -0.57
N VAL A 11 -16.24 -6.40 0.43
CA VAL A 11 -14.96 -7.08 0.39
C VAL A 11 -15.16 -8.60 0.34
N GLU A 12 -16.11 -9.15 1.11
CA GLU A 12 -16.44 -10.57 1.08
C GLU A 12 -17.09 -10.97 -0.24
N GLN A 13 -17.97 -10.15 -0.82
CA GLN A 13 -18.51 -10.36 -2.16
C GLN A 13 -17.42 -10.31 -3.24
N MET A 14 -16.50 -9.36 -3.15
CA MET A 14 -15.35 -9.30 -4.06
C MET A 14 -14.43 -10.52 -3.87
N HIS A 15 -14.23 -10.99 -2.64
CA HIS A 15 -13.49 -12.23 -2.37
C HIS A 15 -14.19 -13.46 -2.94
N ARG A 16 -15.52 -13.59 -2.78
CA ARG A 16 -16.32 -14.68 -3.35
C ARG A 16 -16.32 -14.66 -4.88
N LEU A 17 -16.45 -13.48 -5.48
CA LEU A 17 -16.35 -13.30 -6.93
C LEU A 17 -14.92 -13.63 -7.44
N ARG A 18 -13.90 -13.23 -6.70
CA ARG A 18 -12.51 -13.58 -7.02
C ARG A 18 -12.24 -15.08 -6.88
N GLN A 19 -12.81 -15.75 -5.88
CA GLN A 19 -12.71 -17.21 -5.72
C GLN A 19 -13.50 -17.96 -6.78
N SER A 20 -14.71 -17.54 -7.10
CA SER A 20 -15.51 -18.18 -8.17
C SER A 20 -14.85 -18.02 -9.55
N ASN A 21 -14.20 -16.89 -9.80
CA ASN A 21 -13.46 -16.65 -11.04
C ASN A 21 -12.09 -17.36 -11.09
N ARG A 22 -11.52 -17.78 -9.96
CA ARG A 22 -10.24 -18.49 -9.93
C ARG A 22 -10.26 -19.81 -10.71
N PHE A 23 -11.40 -20.51 -10.76
CA PHE A 23 -11.58 -21.78 -11.44
C PHE A 23 -12.26 -21.65 -12.81
N ASN A 24 -12.47 -20.42 -13.31
CA ASN A 24 -13.03 -20.24 -14.64
C ASN A 24 -11.95 -20.63 -15.69
N PRO A 25 -12.21 -21.67 -16.53
CA PRO A 25 -11.21 -22.18 -17.48
C PRO A 25 -10.73 -21.13 -18.47
N ALA A 26 -11.57 -20.14 -18.84
CA ALA A 26 -11.19 -19.04 -19.71
C ALA A 26 -10.16 -18.09 -19.05
N ILE A 27 -10.32 -17.81 -17.77
CA ILE A 27 -9.39 -16.97 -16.99
C ILE A 27 -8.07 -17.70 -16.77
N LEU A 28 -8.12 -19.01 -16.46
CA LEU A 28 -6.92 -19.85 -16.32
C LEU A 28 -6.15 -19.91 -17.63
N LYS A 29 -6.83 -20.11 -18.76
CA LYS A 29 -6.22 -20.12 -20.09
C LYS A 29 -5.57 -18.76 -20.43
N LYS A 30 -6.22 -17.64 -20.12
CA LYS A 30 -5.67 -16.30 -20.31
C LYS A 30 -4.42 -16.08 -19.45
N LYS A 31 -4.44 -16.50 -18.17
CA LYS A 31 -3.30 -16.39 -17.26
C LYS A 31 -2.14 -17.29 -17.68
N SER A 32 -2.39 -18.53 -18.11
CA SER A 32 -1.34 -19.42 -18.59
C SER A 32 -0.69 -18.90 -19.87
N LEU A 33 -1.48 -18.33 -20.81
CA LEU A 33 -0.93 -17.67 -21.99
C LEU A 33 -0.04 -16.47 -21.61
N GLY A 34 -0.47 -15.66 -20.65
CA GLY A 34 0.33 -14.56 -20.12
C GLY A 34 1.64 -15.03 -19.48
N LEU A 35 1.61 -16.11 -18.68
CA LEU A 35 2.82 -16.69 -18.11
C LEU A 35 3.78 -17.22 -19.18
N ILE A 36 3.25 -17.86 -20.22
CA ILE A 36 4.05 -18.32 -21.37
C ILE A 36 4.69 -17.11 -22.08
N PHE A 37 3.92 -16.06 -22.32
CA PHE A 37 4.44 -14.84 -22.94
C PHE A 37 5.57 -14.22 -22.11
N VAL A 38 5.39 -14.08 -20.79
CA VAL A 38 6.43 -13.56 -19.89
C VAL A 38 7.67 -14.46 -19.92
N ALA A 39 7.48 -15.78 -19.82
CA ALA A 39 8.58 -16.74 -19.87
C ALA A 39 9.37 -16.65 -21.18
N LEU A 40 8.69 -16.58 -22.32
CA LEU A 40 9.33 -16.43 -23.62
C LEU A 40 10.10 -15.11 -23.73
N THR A 41 9.52 -14.01 -23.28
CA THR A 41 10.18 -12.69 -23.29
C THR A 41 11.46 -12.72 -22.43
N VAL A 42 11.39 -13.29 -21.23
CA VAL A 42 12.55 -13.43 -20.34
C VAL A 42 13.62 -14.33 -20.95
N LEU A 43 13.24 -15.48 -21.57
CA LEU A 43 14.16 -16.37 -22.25
C LEU A 43 14.87 -15.68 -23.43
N VAL A 44 14.13 -14.91 -24.23
CA VAL A 44 14.72 -14.13 -25.32
C VAL A 44 15.76 -13.16 -24.77
N LEU A 45 15.43 -12.37 -23.75
CA LEU A 45 16.36 -11.42 -23.14
C LEU A 45 17.56 -12.11 -22.49
N TRP A 46 17.39 -13.34 -21.98
CA TRP A 46 18.44 -14.11 -21.34
C TRP A 46 19.49 -14.63 -22.31
N PHE A 47 19.05 -15.05 -23.50
CA PHE A 47 19.91 -15.66 -24.53
C PHE A 47 20.34 -14.70 -25.64
N LEU A 48 19.85 -13.47 -25.63
CA LEU A 48 20.27 -12.45 -26.60
C LEU A 48 21.76 -12.11 -26.36
N PRO A 49 22.56 -11.87 -27.41
CA PRO A 49 23.92 -11.37 -27.24
C PRO A 49 23.92 -10.03 -26.48
N THR A 50 24.87 -9.83 -25.54
CA THR A 50 24.97 -8.60 -24.73
C THR A 50 25.08 -7.34 -25.60
N GLU A 51 25.74 -7.42 -26.74
CA GLU A 51 25.91 -6.35 -27.71
C GLU A 51 24.58 -5.82 -28.29
N SER A 52 23.54 -6.68 -28.32
CA SER A 52 22.22 -6.33 -28.84
C SER A 52 21.46 -5.30 -27.98
N PHE A 53 21.90 -5.06 -26.75
CA PHE A 53 21.28 -4.07 -25.86
C PHE A 53 21.77 -2.63 -26.11
N GLY A 54 22.80 -2.44 -26.95
CA GLY A 54 23.37 -1.12 -27.23
C GLY A 54 23.99 -0.43 -26.00
N ILE A 55 24.38 -1.22 -25.01
CA ILE A 55 25.05 -0.75 -23.78
C ILE A 55 26.48 -1.25 -23.80
N ASP A 56 27.44 -0.34 -23.90
CA ASP A 56 28.85 -0.68 -23.93
C ASP A 56 29.28 -1.30 -22.60
N GLY A 57 29.97 -2.45 -22.68
CA GLY A 57 30.48 -3.13 -21.48
C GLY A 57 29.43 -3.87 -20.65
N LEU A 58 28.23 -4.12 -21.19
CA LEU A 58 27.20 -4.89 -20.48
C LEU A 58 27.66 -6.30 -20.15
N THR A 59 27.71 -6.62 -18.87
CA THR A 59 28.08 -7.96 -18.41
C THR A 59 26.88 -8.91 -18.42
N PRO A 60 27.11 -10.25 -18.55
CA PRO A 60 26.02 -11.24 -18.49
C PRO A 60 25.18 -11.18 -17.21
N VAL A 61 25.77 -10.80 -16.05
CA VAL A 61 25.00 -10.59 -14.81
C VAL A 61 24.05 -9.41 -14.93
N GLN A 62 24.50 -8.29 -15.47
CA GLN A 62 23.66 -7.10 -15.71
C GLN A 62 22.53 -7.41 -16.69
N GLN A 63 22.81 -8.16 -17.75
CA GLN A 63 21.77 -8.63 -18.67
C GLN A 63 20.70 -9.46 -17.97
N ARG A 64 21.08 -10.37 -17.07
CA ARG A 64 20.13 -11.17 -16.27
C ARG A 64 19.31 -10.31 -15.34
N ILE A 65 19.90 -9.28 -14.73
CA ILE A 65 19.18 -8.31 -13.90
C ILE A 65 18.15 -7.55 -14.75
N ILE A 66 18.49 -7.15 -15.98
CA ILE A 66 17.54 -6.55 -16.93
C ILE A 66 16.40 -7.52 -17.24
N ALA A 67 16.71 -8.81 -17.52
CA ALA A 67 15.68 -9.82 -17.78
C ALA A 67 14.76 -10.03 -16.56
N ILE A 68 15.30 -10.05 -15.34
CA ILE A 68 14.52 -10.13 -14.09
C ILE A 68 13.68 -8.86 -13.88
N PHE A 69 14.18 -7.68 -14.22
CA PHE A 69 13.43 -6.43 -14.17
C PHE A 69 12.23 -6.44 -15.13
N VAL A 70 12.43 -6.90 -16.37
CA VAL A 70 11.34 -7.06 -17.35
C VAL A 70 10.33 -8.11 -16.88
N TYR A 71 10.81 -9.22 -16.30
CA TYR A 71 9.95 -10.22 -15.65
C TYR A 71 9.06 -9.57 -14.59
N ALA A 72 9.65 -8.82 -13.66
CA ALA A 72 8.93 -8.14 -12.58
C ALA A 72 7.86 -7.20 -13.13
N THR A 73 8.23 -6.36 -14.09
CA THR A 73 7.35 -5.37 -14.73
C THR A 73 6.16 -6.06 -15.40
N LEU A 74 6.41 -7.08 -16.22
CA LEU A 74 5.35 -7.80 -16.92
C LEU A 74 4.43 -8.55 -15.95
N MET A 75 4.98 -9.20 -14.91
CA MET A 75 4.19 -9.91 -13.92
C MET A 75 3.28 -8.98 -13.12
N TRP A 76 3.74 -7.77 -12.76
CA TRP A 76 2.93 -6.77 -12.06
C TRP A 76 1.90 -6.10 -12.97
N VAL A 77 2.27 -5.74 -14.20
CA VAL A 77 1.33 -5.10 -15.15
C VAL A 77 0.23 -6.06 -15.60
N LEU A 78 0.55 -7.32 -15.83
CA LEU A 78 -0.41 -8.34 -16.29
C LEU A 78 -1.20 -8.98 -15.13
N GLU A 79 -0.82 -8.74 -13.88
CA GLU A 79 -1.46 -9.29 -12.67
C GLU A 79 -1.68 -10.81 -12.73
N LEU A 80 -0.69 -11.55 -13.27
CA LEU A 80 -0.80 -13.00 -13.50
C LEU A 80 -0.82 -13.78 -12.19
N VAL A 81 -0.03 -13.32 -11.20
CA VAL A 81 0.04 -13.85 -9.84
C VAL A 81 -0.07 -12.70 -8.83
N PRO A 82 -0.32 -12.99 -7.55
CA PRO A 82 -0.31 -11.95 -6.52
C PRO A 82 1.03 -11.20 -6.47
N ALA A 83 1.01 -9.89 -6.26
CA ALA A 83 2.21 -9.04 -6.29
C ALA A 83 3.33 -9.51 -5.34
N TRP A 84 2.97 -10.02 -4.16
CA TRP A 84 3.93 -10.56 -3.18
C TRP A 84 4.69 -11.78 -3.72
N ALA A 85 4.01 -12.66 -4.50
CA ALA A 85 4.64 -13.84 -5.09
C ALA A 85 5.67 -13.43 -6.16
N THR A 86 5.35 -12.40 -6.97
CA THR A 86 6.31 -11.80 -7.89
C THR A 86 7.51 -11.22 -7.15
N SER A 87 7.30 -10.47 -6.06
CA SER A 87 8.39 -9.87 -5.27
C SER A 87 9.33 -10.93 -4.68
N VAL A 88 8.79 -12.01 -4.11
CA VAL A 88 9.61 -13.13 -3.60
C VAL A 88 10.36 -13.82 -4.73
N SER A 89 9.71 -14.06 -5.88
CA SER A 89 10.37 -14.71 -7.03
C SER A 89 11.51 -13.86 -7.61
N ILE A 90 11.41 -12.53 -7.60
CA ILE A 90 12.51 -11.63 -8.00
C ILE A 90 13.73 -11.86 -7.11
N ILE A 91 13.55 -11.89 -5.79
CA ILE A 91 14.65 -12.13 -4.85
C ILE A 91 15.28 -13.52 -5.09
N VAL A 92 14.44 -14.54 -5.28
CA VAL A 92 14.93 -15.90 -5.58
C VAL A 92 15.72 -15.93 -6.90
N PHE A 93 15.23 -15.28 -7.96
CA PHE A 93 15.95 -15.22 -9.23
C PHE A 93 17.27 -14.44 -9.13
N LEU A 94 17.30 -13.32 -8.39
CA LEU A 94 18.54 -12.59 -8.13
C LEU A 94 19.54 -13.46 -7.38
N LEU A 95 19.12 -14.19 -6.35
CA LEU A 95 19.99 -15.10 -5.59
C LEU A 95 20.51 -16.25 -6.44
N LEU A 96 19.68 -16.86 -7.27
CA LEU A 96 20.06 -18.03 -8.08
C LEU A 96 20.89 -17.66 -9.30
N CYS A 97 20.63 -16.50 -9.92
CA CYS A 97 21.15 -16.19 -11.25
C CYS A 97 22.11 -15.02 -11.32
N ALA A 98 22.22 -14.21 -10.25
CA ALA A 98 23.03 -13.01 -10.25
C ALA A 98 23.91 -12.85 -9.00
N SER A 99 23.81 -13.71 -7.97
CA SER A 99 24.58 -13.58 -6.74
C SER A 99 25.79 -14.51 -6.67
N ASP A 100 26.69 -14.19 -5.73
CA ASP A 100 27.88 -14.96 -5.38
C ASP A 100 27.56 -16.34 -4.77
N SER A 101 26.34 -16.56 -4.29
CA SER A 101 25.88 -17.85 -3.78
C SER A 101 24.92 -18.58 -4.74
N GLY A 102 24.84 -18.12 -5.99
CA GLY A 102 23.95 -18.68 -7.00
C GLY A 102 24.43 -19.97 -7.65
N ILE A 103 23.78 -20.36 -8.74
CA ILE A 103 24.08 -21.58 -9.49
C ILE A 103 25.48 -21.43 -10.12
N LYS A 104 26.44 -22.27 -9.71
CA LYS A 104 27.88 -22.16 -10.06
C LYS A 104 28.19 -22.02 -11.55
N TRP A 105 27.48 -22.71 -12.40
CA TRP A 105 27.71 -22.65 -13.86
C TRP A 105 27.07 -21.41 -14.52
N ILE A 106 26.12 -20.76 -13.87
CA ILE A 106 25.53 -19.48 -14.27
C ILE A 106 26.32 -18.32 -13.64
N CYS A 107 26.58 -18.38 -12.34
CA CYS A 107 27.22 -17.34 -11.55
C CYS A 107 28.75 -17.56 -11.44
N ASN A 108 29.42 -17.80 -12.57
CA ASN A 108 30.88 -17.90 -12.60
C ASN A 108 31.46 -16.48 -12.77
N PRO A 109 32.22 -15.93 -11.79
CA PRO A 109 32.81 -14.59 -11.90
C PRO A 109 33.68 -14.36 -13.13
N ALA A 110 34.35 -15.40 -13.62
CA ALA A 110 35.19 -15.31 -14.80
C ALA A 110 34.44 -15.08 -16.12
N THR A 111 33.19 -15.51 -16.18
CA THR A 111 32.37 -15.44 -17.41
C THR A 111 31.16 -14.54 -17.29
N ALA A 112 30.64 -14.35 -16.07
CA ALA A 112 29.40 -13.60 -15.81
C ALA A 112 29.64 -12.12 -15.48
N GLY A 113 30.85 -11.76 -15.03
CA GLY A 113 31.18 -10.43 -14.51
C GLY A 113 30.95 -10.32 -12.99
N PRO A 114 30.94 -9.09 -12.44
CA PRO A 114 30.81 -8.86 -11.00
C PRO A 114 29.42 -9.33 -10.50
N LEU A 115 29.43 -10.23 -9.51
CA LEU A 115 28.23 -10.80 -8.91
C LEU A 115 27.70 -9.93 -7.76
N LEU A 116 26.39 -9.97 -7.53
CA LEU A 116 25.78 -9.35 -6.36
C LEU A 116 26.13 -10.16 -5.10
N SER A 117 26.36 -9.48 -3.99
CA SER A 117 26.50 -10.19 -2.70
C SER A 117 25.13 -10.74 -2.26
N TYR A 118 25.05 -12.04 -1.97
CA TYR A 118 23.81 -12.65 -1.46
C TYR A 118 23.34 -11.98 -0.16
N LYS A 119 24.28 -11.51 0.68
CA LYS A 119 23.95 -10.79 1.92
C LYS A 119 23.22 -9.47 1.62
N GLN A 120 23.63 -8.73 0.60
CA GLN A 120 22.97 -7.49 0.17
C GLN A 120 21.58 -7.78 -0.40
N VAL A 121 21.42 -8.84 -1.21
CA VAL A 121 20.11 -9.25 -1.74
C VAL A 121 19.19 -9.67 -0.60
N MET A 122 19.67 -10.46 0.36
CA MET A 122 18.87 -10.88 1.52
C MET A 122 18.55 -9.71 2.46
N ALA A 123 19.42 -8.72 2.58
CA ALA A 123 19.20 -7.53 3.39
C ALA A 123 17.98 -6.71 2.93
N SER A 124 17.51 -6.87 1.69
CA SER A 124 16.31 -6.21 1.20
C SER A 124 15.03 -6.57 1.98
N PHE A 125 15.00 -7.73 2.67
CA PHE A 125 13.90 -8.11 3.57
C PHE A 125 13.83 -7.25 4.84
N ALA A 126 14.96 -6.70 5.27
CA ALA A 126 15.09 -5.84 6.45
C ALA A 126 15.56 -4.43 6.08
N ASP A 127 15.31 -4.00 4.83
CA ASP A 127 15.62 -2.64 4.40
C ASP A 127 14.92 -1.62 5.32
N PRO A 128 15.61 -0.55 5.76
CA PRO A 128 15.03 0.48 6.60
C PRO A 128 13.70 1.04 6.08
N VAL A 129 13.53 1.14 4.76
CA VAL A 129 12.27 1.55 4.12
C VAL A 129 11.14 0.58 4.45
N VAL A 130 11.39 -0.74 4.43
CA VAL A 130 10.40 -1.76 4.80
C VAL A 130 9.99 -1.61 6.26
N MET A 131 10.96 -1.36 7.15
CA MET A 131 10.70 -1.14 8.58
C MET A 131 9.87 0.13 8.81
N LEU A 132 10.10 1.18 8.04
CA LEU A 132 9.31 2.41 8.09
C LEU A 132 7.82 2.14 7.75
N PHE A 133 7.56 1.36 6.70
CA PHE A 133 6.20 0.97 6.35
C PHE A 133 5.55 0.06 7.38
N ILE A 134 6.29 -0.88 7.97
CA ILE A 134 5.76 -1.74 9.04
C ILE A 134 5.29 -0.87 10.21
N GLY A 135 6.07 0.11 10.64
CA GLY A 135 5.68 1.05 11.70
C GLY A 135 4.40 1.82 11.38
N GLY A 136 4.30 2.34 10.15
CA GLY A 136 3.10 3.03 9.67
C GLY A 136 1.87 2.12 9.62
N PHE A 137 2.01 0.87 9.15
CA PHE A 137 0.91 -0.09 9.11
C PHE A 137 0.44 -0.50 10.51
N VAL A 138 1.36 -0.62 11.45
CA VAL A 138 1.05 -0.90 12.85
C VAL A 138 0.20 0.22 13.46
N LEU A 139 0.57 1.47 13.25
CA LEU A 139 -0.24 2.63 13.65
C LEU A 139 -1.62 2.60 13.00
N ALA A 140 -1.70 2.36 11.70
CA ALA A 140 -2.96 2.30 10.97
C ALA A 140 -3.89 1.20 11.51
N ILE A 141 -3.36 0.01 11.81
CA ILE A 141 -4.14 -1.08 12.39
C ILE A 141 -4.62 -0.74 13.80
N ALA A 142 -3.78 -0.10 14.61
CA ALA A 142 -4.13 0.31 15.96
C ALA A 142 -5.24 1.36 15.97
N THR A 143 -5.20 2.35 15.07
CA THR A 143 -6.25 3.38 14.92
C THR A 143 -7.57 2.76 14.48
N THR A 144 -7.56 1.84 13.52
CA THR A 144 -8.77 1.15 13.06
C THR A 144 -9.37 0.25 14.14
N LYS A 145 -8.52 -0.43 14.93
CA LYS A 145 -8.98 -1.32 16.00
C LYS A 145 -9.68 -0.59 17.14
N THR A 146 -9.23 0.62 17.44
CA THR A 146 -9.82 1.49 18.46
C THR A 146 -11.00 2.33 17.94
N GLY A 147 -11.22 2.37 16.62
CA GLY A 147 -12.21 3.24 15.97
C GLY A 147 -11.83 4.72 15.99
N LEU A 148 -10.55 5.00 16.26
CA LEU A 148 -10.03 6.35 16.27
C LEU A 148 -10.11 6.99 14.88
N ASP A 149 -9.86 6.24 13.82
CA ASP A 149 -9.99 6.66 12.43
C ASP A 149 -11.40 7.15 12.09
N VAL A 150 -12.43 6.40 12.50
CA VAL A 150 -13.85 6.78 12.31
C VAL A 150 -14.19 8.04 13.10
N HIS A 151 -13.72 8.14 14.34
CA HIS A 151 -13.96 9.31 15.18
C HIS A 151 -13.30 10.56 14.60
N LEU A 152 -12.03 10.46 14.18
CA LEU A 152 -11.31 11.57 13.54
C LEU A 152 -12.00 12.00 12.23
N ALA A 153 -12.41 11.02 11.37
CA ALA A 153 -13.12 11.34 10.15
C ALA A 153 -14.41 12.13 10.43
N ARG A 154 -15.18 11.74 11.44
CA ARG A 154 -16.41 12.45 11.86
C ARG A 154 -16.09 13.88 12.30
N VAL A 155 -15.14 14.04 13.22
CA VAL A 155 -14.76 15.35 13.75
C VAL A 155 -14.26 16.27 12.64
N LEU A 156 -13.41 15.76 11.76
CA LEU A 156 -12.80 16.54 10.67
C LEU A 156 -13.78 16.87 9.54
N LEU A 157 -14.82 16.05 9.30
CA LEU A 157 -15.84 16.31 8.27
C LEU A 157 -16.92 17.28 8.75
N THR A 158 -17.18 17.36 10.05
CA THR A 158 -18.24 18.21 10.64
C THR A 158 -18.15 19.70 10.25
N PRO A 159 -16.98 20.35 10.19
CA PRO A 159 -16.85 21.78 9.85
C PRO A 159 -17.29 22.14 8.44
N PHE A 160 -17.34 21.18 7.52
CA PHE A 160 -17.68 21.43 6.11
C PHE A 160 -19.18 21.67 5.87
N GLY A 161 -20.01 21.49 6.90
CA GLY A 161 -21.42 21.78 6.88
C GLY A 161 -22.24 20.87 5.99
N LYS A 162 -23.29 21.40 5.36
CA LYS A 162 -24.26 20.60 4.58
C LYS A 162 -24.21 20.84 3.07
N LYS A 163 -23.47 21.84 2.57
CA LYS A 163 -23.37 22.10 1.12
C LYS A 163 -22.63 20.96 0.42
N SER A 164 -23.23 20.41 -0.63
CA SER A 164 -22.67 19.25 -1.36
C SER A 164 -21.22 19.46 -1.83
N GLU A 165 -20.92 20.66 -2.33
CA GLU A 165 -19.57 21.02 -2.78
C GLU A 165 -18.55 21.12 -1.64
N ASN A 166 -18.96 21.63 -0.48
CA ASN A 166 -18.08 21.70 0.70
C ASN A 166 -17.85 20.29 1.29
N ILE A 167 -18.88 19.45 1.28
CA ILE A 167 -18.76 18.06 1.69
C ILE A 167 -17.80 17.32 0.79
N LEU A 168 -17.85 17.54 -0.53
CA LEU A 168 -16.87 17.00 -1.48
C LEU A 168 -15.44 17.40 -1.08
N LEU A 169 -15.20 18.70 -0.81
CA LEU A 169 -13.90 19.19 -0.38
C LEU A 169 -13.48 18.58 0.95
N GLY A 170 -14.41 18.48 1.92
CA GLY A 170 -14.16 17.87 3.21
C GLY A 170 -13.72 16.41 3.08
N PHE A 171 -14.44 15.62 2.27
CA PHE A 171 -14.03 14.25 1.99
C PHE A 171 -12.64 14.18 1.35
N MET A 172 -12.34 15.05 0.41
CA MET A 172 -11.02 15.08 -0.23
C MET A 172 -9.90 15.43 0.77
N LEU A 173 -10.07 16.48 1.57
CA LEU A 173 -9.07 16.90 2.55
C LEU A 173 -8.86 15.86 3.65
N VAL A 174 -9.94 15.31 4.19
CA VAL A 174 -9.87 14.27 5.22
C VAL A 174 -9.25 12.98 4.67
N THR A 175 -9.63 12.57 3.47
CA THR A 175 -9.03 11.41 2.79
C THR A 175 -7.52 11.63 2.58
N ALA A 176 -7.13 12.81 2.11
CA ALA A 176 -5.73 13.12 1.92
C ALA A 176 -4.93 13.09 3.23
N LEU A 177 -5.49 13.66 4.30
CA LEU A 177 -4.86 13.64 5.62
C LEU A 177 -4.63 12.21 6.13
N PHE A 178 -5.63 11.34 6.03
CA PHE A 178 -5.46 9.93 6.40
C PHE A 178 -4.44 9.22 5.51
N SER A 179 -4.46 9.49 4.20
CA SER A 179 -3.57 8.85 3.25
C SER A 179 -2.10 9.27 3.40
N MET A 180 -1.82 10.35 4.12
CA MET A 180 -0.45 10.72 4.50
C MET A 180 0.20 9.68 5.43
N PHE A 181 -0.60 8.97 6.25
CA PHE A 181 -0.10 8.08 7.30
C PHE A 181 -0.61 6.63 7.16
N ILE A 182 -1.63 6.43 6.35
CA ILE A 182 -2.26 5.13 6.08
C ILE A 182 -2.15 4.86 4.58
N SER A 183 -2.01 3.61 4.16
CA SER A 183 -1.90 3.30 2.73
C SER A 183 -3.12 3.82 1.95
N ASN A 184 -2.89 4.31 0.73
CA ASN A 184 -3.92 4.86 -0.16
C ASN A 184 -5.10 3.90 -0.32
N THR A 185 -4.83 2.60 -0.47
CA THR A 185 -5.86 1.56 -0.63
C THR A 185 -6.72 1.41 0.63
N ALA A 186 -6.10 1.35 1.81
CA ALA A 186 -6.83 1.22 3.08
C ALA A 186 -7.66 2.48 3.36
N THR A 187 -7.09 3.67 3.16
CA THR A 187 -7.78 4.95 3.28
C THR A 187 -8.96 5.04 2.32
N THR A 188 -8.77 4.68 1.05
CA THR A 188 -9.83 4.66 0.04
C THR A 188 -10.96 3.73 0.46
N ALA A 189 -10.65 2.50 0.87
CA ALA A 189 -11.66 1.53 1.31
C ALA A 189 -12.46 2.03 2.52
N MET A 190 -11.79 2.61 3.52
CA MET A 190 -12.42 3.19 4.70
C MET A 190 -13.34 4.36 4.32
N MET A 191 -12.84 5.33 3.57
CA MET A 191 -13.59 6.53 3.20
C MET A 191 -14.77 6.24 2.27
N LEU A 192 -14.66 5.24 1.38
CA LEU A 192 -15.79 4.78 0.56
C LEU A 192 -16.94 4.23 1.42
N THR A 193 -16.66 3.63 2.58
CA THR A 193 -17.72 3.18 3.48
C THR A 193 -18.54 4.35 4.04
N PHE A 194 -17.86 5.50 4.31
CA PHE A 194 -18.51 6.72 4.78
C PHE A 194 -19.33 7.43 3.68
N LEU A 195 -19.09 7.13 2.41
CA LEU A 195 -19.92 7.62 1.31
C LEU A 195 -21.26 6.87 1.17
N THR A 196 -21.42 5.69 1.77
CA THR A 196 -22.65 4.90 1.64
C THR A 196 -23.90 5.69 2.04
N PRO A 197 -23.98 6.39 3.19
CA PRO A 197 -25.12 7.22 3.55
C PRO A 197 -25.27 8.46 2.65
N VAL A 198 -24.17 8.99 2.09
CA VAL A 198 -24.17 10.10 1.14
C VAL A 198 -24.78 9.65 -0.19
N PHE A 199 -24.40 8.47 -0.67
CA PHE A 199 -24.95 7.91 -1.92
C PHE A 199 -26.45 7.64 -1.87
N LYS A 200 -27.01 7.32 -0.70
CA LYS A 200 -28.46 7.17 -0.54
C LYS A 200 -29.25 8.48 -0.74
N GLN A 201 -28.59 9.62 -0.57
CA GLN A 201 -29.18 10.95 -0.74
C GLN A 201 -28.97 11.52 -2.13
N LEU A 202 -28.08 10.94 -2.93
CA LEU A 202 -27.77 11.41 -4.29
C LEU A 202 -28.48 10.53 -5.34
N PRO A 203 -28.99 11.13 -6.43
CA PRO A 203 -29.60 10.37 -7.54
C PRO A 203 -28.64 9.31 -8.09
N GLU A 204 -29.16 8.11 -8.39
CA GLU A 204 -28.32 6.99 -8.84
C GLU A 204 -27.53 7.27 -10.12
N ALA A 205 -28.14 7.93 -11.09
CA ALA A 205 -27.51 8.35 -12.34
C ALA A 205 -26.91 9.78 -12.28
N GLY A 206 -26.83 10.38 -11.06
CA GLY A 206 -26.42 11.78 -10.90
C GLY A 206 -24.90 11.96 -11.00
N LYS A 207 -24.46 13.00 -11.73
CA LYS A 207 -23.05 13.39 -11.84
C LYS A 207 -22.39 13.64 -10.48
N GLY A 208 -23.13 14.18 -9.50
CA GLY A 208 -22.61 14.39 -8.15
C GLY A 208 -22.20 13.11 -7.42
N ARG A 209 -22.89 11.98 -7.69
CA ARG A 209 -22.49 10.67 -7.18
C ARG A 209 -21.15 10.21 -7.73
N THR A 210 -20.93 10.44 -9.03
CA THR A 210 -19.63 10.19 -9.68
C THR A 210 -18.54 11.08 -9.11
N ALA A 211 -18.82 12.38 -8.88
CA ALA A 211 -17.87 13.29 -8.23
C ALA A 211 -17.40 12.76 -6.88
N MET A 212 -18.35 12.35 -6.02
CA MET A 212 -18.05 11.81 -4.70
C MET A 212 -17.26 10.50 -4.76
N ALA A 213 -17.61 9.59 -5.69
CA ALA A 213 -16.90 8.33 -5.86
C ALA A 213 -15.45 8.54 -6.32
N LEU A 214 -15.23 9.44 -7.29
CA LEU A 214 -13.90 9.74 -7.81
C LEU A 214 -13.04 10.56 -6.83
N SER A 215 -13.67 11.37 -5.99
CA SER A 215 -12.96 12.23 -5.04
C SER A 215 -12.06 11.45 -4.08
N ILE A 216 -12.52 10.27 -3.63
CA ILE A 216 -11.80 9.46 -2.65
C ILE A 216 -10.47 8.90 -3.17
N PRO A 217 -10.42 8.13 -4.28
CA PRO A 217 -9.16 7.62 -4.79
C PRO A 217 -8.21 8.73 -5.26
N ILE A 218 -8.75 9.82 -5.84
CA ILE A 218 -7.93 10.97 -6.24
C ILE A 218 -7.28 11.59 -4.99
N ALA A 219 -8.08 11.87 -3.96
CA ALA A 219 -7.57 12.47 -2.73
C ALA A 219 -6.62 11.54 -1.97
N ALA A 220 -6.85 10.22 -1.98
CA ALA A 220 -5.95 9.26 -1.36
C ALA A 220 -4.59 9.24 -2.07
N ASN A 221 -4.56 9.24 -3.39
CA ASN A 221 -3.30 9.27 -4.16
C ASN A 221 -2.55 10.61 -3.97
N LEU A 222 -3.25 11.73 -4.02
CA LEU A 222 -2.65 13.05 -3.76
C LEU A 222 -2.13 13.16 -2.33
N GLY A 223 -2.93 12.74 -1.34
CA GLY A 223 -2.56 12.73 0.07
C GLY A 223 -1.33 11.89 0.36
N GLY A 224 -1.25 10.70 -0.26
CA GLY A 224 -0.11 9.81 -0.14
C GLY A 224 1.23 10.43 -0.50
N MET A 225 1.26 11.49 -1.32
CA MET A 225 2.49 12.22 -1.63
C MET A 225 2.97 13.11 -0.48
N GLY A 226 2.09 13.45 0.47
CA GLY A 226 2.36 14.44 1.53
C GLY A 226 3.44 14.04 2.52
N THR A 227 3.65 12.75 2.75
CA THR A 227 4.68 12.23 3.67
C THR A 227 5.51 11.12 3.04
N PRO A 228 6.72 10.87 3.53
CA PRO A 228 7.53 9.74 3.05
C PRO A 228 6.85 8.39 3.16
N ILE A 229 6.04 8.16 4.21
CA ILE A 229 5.36 6.89 4.48
C ILE A 229 4.00 6.76 3.78
N GLY A 230 3.45 7.83 3.23
CA GLY A 230 2.13 7.80 2.59
C GLY A 230 2.08 6.88 1.37
N THR A 231 3.19 6.78 0.63
CA THR A 231 3.30 5.85 -0.50
C THR A 231 4.76 5.41 -0.72
N PRO A 232 5.02 4.13 -1.09
CA PRO A 232 6.37 3.59 -1.28
C PRO A 232 7.28 4.39 -2.22
N PRO A 233 6.81 4.92 -3.36
CA PRO A 233 7.65 5.73 -4.25
C PRO A 233 8.32 6.93 -3.58
N ASN A 234 7.69 7.55 -2.59
CA ASN A 234 8.26 8.71 -1.89
C ASN A 234 9.52 8.34 -1.12
N THR A 235 9.48 7.23 -0.38
CA THR A 235 10.64 6.77 0.41
C THR A 235 11.76 6.28 -0.50
N ILE A 236 11.42 5.67 -1.63
CA ILE A 236 12.41 5.28 -2.64
C ILE A 236 13.06 6.54 -3.24
N ALA A 237 12.27 7.55 -3.59
CA ALA A 237 12.79 8.83 -4.07
C ALA A 237 13.74 9.48 -3.04
N LEU A 238 13.33 9.51 -1.76
CA LEU A 238 14.19 10.03 -0.68
C LEU A 238 15.50 9.26 -0.55
N LYS A 239 15.48 7.93 -0.70
CA LYS A 239 16.68 7.10 -0.66
C LYS A 239 17.68 7.53 -1.74
N TYR A 240 17.21 7.77 -2.97
CA TYR A 240 18.08 8.25 -4.06
C TYR A 240 18.52 9.71 -3.89
N LEU A 241 17.64 10.58 -3.40
CA LEU A 241 17.99 11.99 -3.15
C LEU A 241 19.02 12.15 -2.03
N ASN A 242 19.01 11.25 -1.06
CA ASN A 242 19.93 11.24 0.09
C ASN A 242 21.11 10.29 -0.07
N ASP A 243 21.26 9.64 -1.24
CA ASP A 243 22.37 8.74 -1.50
C ASP A 243 23.71 9.49 -1.40
N PRO A 244 24.65 9.05 -0.53
CA PRO A 244 25.97 9.68 -0.39
C PRO A 244 26.79 9.67 -1.68
N GLU A 245 26.61 8.67 -2.54
CA GLU A 245 27.27 8.57 -3.84
C GLU A 245 26.50 9.32 -4.94
N GLY A 246 25.30 9.83 -4.64
CA GLY A 246 24.41 10.56 -5.54
C GLY A 246 24.31 12.05 -5.19
N LEU A 247 23.07 12.53 -5.03
CA LEU A 247 22.77 13.95 -4.75
C LEU A 247 23.08 14.39 -3.32
N ASN A 248 23.04 13.47 -2.37
CA ASN A 248 23.35 13.68 -0.94
C ASN A 248 22.65 14.92 -0.32
N LEU A 249 21.37 15.11 -0.61
CA LEU A 249 20.64 16.32 -0.22
C LEU A 249 20.26 16.37 1.26
N GLY A 250 20.30 15.24 1.98
CA GLY A 250 20.02 15.16 3.40
C GLY A 250 18.56 15.53 3.74
N ILE A 251 17.61 15.27 2.86
CA ILE A 251 16.19 15.62 3.05
C ILE A 251 15.59 14.71 4.13
N GLY A 252 15.15 15.32 5.24
CA GLY A 252 14.45 14.63 6.31
C GLY A 252 12.94 14.48 6.07
N PHE A 253 12.28 13.76 6.97
CA PHE A 253 10.83 13.55 6.93
C PHE A 253 10.06 14.87 7.01
N GLY A 254 10.42 15.72 7.96
CA GLY A 254 9.79 17.02 8.15
C GLY A 254 10.01 17.96 6.96
N GLN A 255 11.21 17.96 6.37
CA GLN A 255 11.51 18.76 5.17
C GLN A 255 10.69 18.30 3.96
N TRP A 256 10.55 16.97 3.76
CA TRP A 256 9.64 16.45 2.74
C TRP A 256 8.23 16.98 2.90
N MET A 257 7.67 16.93 4.13
CA MET A 257 6.33 17.43 4.41
C MET A 257 6.21 18.93 4.16
N LEU A 258 7.23 19.70 4.49
CA LEU A 258 7.23 21.17 4.32
C LEU A 258 6.98 21.58 2.86
N PHE A 259 7.51 20.82 1.89
CA PHE A 259 7.31 21.07 0.46
C PHE A 259 6.08 20.35 -0.09
N MET A 260 5.86 19.10 0.29
CA MET A 260 4.85 18.28 -0.33
C MET A 260 3.43 18.53 0.19
N VAL A 261 3.26 18.89 1.48
CA VAL A 261 1.91 19.17 2.03
C VAL A 261 1.27 20.39 1.37
N PRO A 262 1.94 21.55 1.20
CA PRO A 262 1.39 22.64 0.42
C PRO A 262 1.04 22.27 -1.01
N LEU A 263 1.91 21.50 -1.69
CA LEU A 263 1.64 21.01 -3.03
C LEU A 263 0.36 20.14 -3.07
N VAL A 264 0.22 19.20 -2.13
CA VAL A 264 -0.96 18.33 -2.00
C VAL A 264 -2.23 19.18 -1.82
N ILE A 265 -2.20 20.21 -0.97
CA ILE A 265 -3.35 21.10 -0.77
C ILE A 265 -3.73 21.79 -2.08
N VAL A 266 -2.78 22.34 -2.81
CA VAL A 266 -3.02 22.97 -4.12
C VAL A 266 -3.61 21.96 -5.10
N MET A 267 -3.04 20.76 -5.20
CA MET A 267 -3.53 19.73 -6.11
C MET A 267 -4.94 19.24 -5.74
N ILE A 268 -5.27 19.16 -4.46
CA ILE A 268 -6.64 18.84 -4.00
C ILE A 268 -7.62 19.93 -4.37
N LEU A 269 -7.27 21.19 -4.21
CA LEU A 269 -8.12 22.31 -4.62
C LEU A 269 -8.37 22.31 -6.14
N ILE A 270 -7.33 22.05 -6.92
CA ILE A 270 -7.47 21.90 -8.39
C ILE A 270 -8.39 20.72 -8.71
N ALA A 271 -8.17 19.55 -8.11
CA ALA A 271 -8.99 18.37 -8.34
C ALA A 271 -10.46 18.60 -7.91
N TRP A 272 -10.68 19.27 -6.78
CA TRP A 272 -12.00 19.66 -6.31
C TRP A 272 -12.71 20.61 -7.32
N MET A 273 -12.01 21.63 -7.84
CA MET A 273 -12.56 22.53 -8.87
C MET A 273 -12.91 21.78 -10.15
N LEU A 274 -12.07 20.85 -10.59
CA LEU A 274 -12.31 20.02 -11.76
C LEU A 274 -13.51 19.10 -11.57
N LEU A 275 -13.61 18.41 -10.41
CA LEU A 275 -14.73 17.54 -10.09
C LEU A 275 -16.06 18.31 -10.06
N ARG A 276 -16.09 19.52 -9.48
CA ARG A 276 -17.26 20.39 -9.49
C ARG A 276 -17.67 20.79 -10.89
N LYS A 277 -16.72 21.11 -11.74
CA LYS A 277 -16.94 21.56 -13.11
C LYS A 277 -17.46 20.44 -14.01
N PHE A 278 -16.86 19.27 -13.95
CA PHE A 278 -17.20 18.16 -14.84
C PHE A 278 -18.38 17.32 -14.31
N PHE A 279 -18.53 17.26 -13.00
CA PHE A 279 -19.54 16.45 -12.31
C PHE A 279 -20.36 17.30 -11.31
N PRO A 280 -21.14 18.30 -11.79
CA PRO A 280 -21.89 19.18 -10.91
C PRO A 280 -22.97 18.43 -10.12
N PHE A 281 -23.21 18.90 -8.90
CA PHE A 281 -24.27 18.41 -8.03
C PHE A 281 -25.61 18.97 -8.45
N THR A 282 -26.62 18.13 -8.60
CA THR A 282 -28.02 18.54 -8.74
C THR A 282 -28.63 18.88 -7.37
N GLN A 283 -28.18 18.18 -6.32
CA GLN A 283 -28.61 18.41 -4.95
C GLN A 283 -27.64 19.35 -4.23
N LYS A 284 -28.18 20.47 -3.70
CA LYS A 284 -27.36 21.52 -3.08
C LYS A 284 -26.88 21.17 -1.67
N THR A 285 -27.60 20.29 -0.98
CA THR A 285 -27.31 19.93 0.43
C THR A 285 -27.34 18.43 0.64
N ILE A 286 -26.45 17.93 1.46
CA ILE A 286 -26.32 16.54 1.89
C ILE A 286 -26.21 16.51 3.41
N GLU A 287 -26.89 15.59 4.07
CA GLU A 287 -26.72 15.37 5.50
C GLU A 287 -25.68 14.27 5.77
N LEU A 288 -24.63 14.65 6.49
CA LEU A 288 -23.61 13.67 6.90
C LEU A 288 -24.05 12.98 8.19
N LYS A 289 -24.29 11.67 8.10
CA LYS A 289 -24.47 10.79 9.25
C LYS A 289 -23.35 9.75 9.19
N ILE A 290 -22.32 9.94 9.98
CA ILE A 290 -21.21 8.98 10.10
C ILE A 290 -21.44 8.23 11.40
N ASP A 291 -21.86 6.97 11.27
CA ASP A 291 -22.06 6.06 12.39
C ASP A 291 -20.73 5.39 12.75
N GLY A 292 -20.53 5.19 14.04
CA GLY A 292 -19.35 4.55 14.60
C GLY A 292 -18.94 5.21 15.89
N GLU A 293 -18.49 4.42 16.84
CA GLU A 293 -18.06 4.90 18.14
C GLU A 293 -16.59 4.53 18.37
N MET A 294 -15.82 5.51 18.88
CA MET A 294 -14.49 5.26 19.37
C MET A 294 -14.58 4.52 20.70
N LYS A 295 -13.87 3.43 20.84
CA LYS A 295 -13.74 2.72 22.12
C LYS A 295 -13.02 3.63 23.11
N ARG A 296 -13.66 3.92 24.24
CA ARG A 296 -13.01 4.65 25.32
C ARG A 296 -12.26 3.69 26.23
N GLY A 297 -11.00 3.95 26.53
CA GLY A 297 -10.20 3.10 27.41
C GLY A 297 -8.70 3.39 27.31
N ARG A 298 -7.94 2.69 28.15
CA ARG A 298 -6.47 2.82 28.21
C ARG A 298 -5.81 2.48 26.86
N GLU A 299 -6.34 1.49 26.13
CA GLU A 299 -5.82 1.10 24.82
C GLU A 299 -5.92 2.25 23.81
N THR A 300 -7.06 2.92 23.76
CA THR A 300 -7.25 4.07 22.84
C THR A 300 -6.36 5.24 23.21
N THR A 301 -6.21 5.53 24.50
CA THR A 301 -5.29 6.57 24.96
C THR A 301 -3.85 6.23 24.57
N LEU A 302 -3.43 4.99 24.74
CA LEU A 302 -2.09 4.53 24.35
C LEU A 302 -1.89 4.72 22.83
N VAL A 303 -2.88 4.35 22.01
CA VAL A 303 -2.80 4.53 20.54
C VAL A 303 -2.70 6.02 20.17
N ILE A 304 -3.50 6.89 20.79
CA ILE A 304 -3.45 8.33 20.53
C ILE A 304 -2.08 8.90 20.90
N VAL A 305 -1.59 8.60 22.10
CA VAL A 305 -0.29 9.10 22.57
C VAL A 305 0.83 8.59 21.66
N THR A 306 0.87 7.29 21.37
CA THR A 306 1.90 6.72 20.49
C THR A 306 1.85 7.34 19.10
N MET A 307 0.67 7.52 18.52
CA MET A 307 0.50 8.14 17.21
C MET A 307 1.01 9.59 17.21
N VAL A 308 0.60 10.39 18.19
CA VAL A 308 1.02 11.81 18.29
C VAL A 308 2.53 11.90 18.48
N VAL A 309 3.10 11.11 19.40
CA VAL A 309 4.54 11.12 19.68
C VAL A 309 5.32 10.68 18.42
N THR A 310 4.90 9.62 17.74
CA THR A 310 5.57 9.13 16.54
C THR A 310 5.55 10.18 15.42
N ILE A 311 4.40 10.81 15.18
CA ILE A 311 4.27 11.86 14.15
C ILE A 311 5.13 13.07 14.50
N LEU A 312 5.14 13.51 15.76
CA LEU A 312 5.98 14.62 16.20
C LEU A 312 7.47 14.30 16.03
N LEU A 313 7.92 13.11 16.41
CA LEU A 313 9.30 12.68 16.23
C LEU A 313 9.69 12.62 14.74
N TRP A 314 8.78 12.19 13.85
CA TRP A 314 9.02 12.24 12.41
C TRP A 314 9.12 13.66 11.87
N MET A 315 8.25 14.57 12.32
CA MET A 315 8.28 15.99 11.89
C MET A 315 9.52 16.73 12.37
N MET A 316 10.06 16.32 13.52
CA MET A 316 11.20 16.95 14.19
C MET A 316 12.50 16.19 13.98
N ASP A 317 12.59 15.31 12.99
CA ASP A 317 13.78 14.46 12.73
C ASP A 317 15.05 15.30 12.54
N THR A 318 14.96 16.44 11.82
CA THR A 318 16.07 17.38 11.62
C THR A 318 16.51 18.10 12.90
N VAL A 319 15.62 18.28 13.87
CA VAL A 319 15.90 18.94 15.16
C VAL A 319 16.41 17.95 16.19
N THR A 320 15.78 16.78 16.24
CA THR A 320 16.12 15.72 17.22
C THR A 320 17.33 14.91 16.81
N GLY A 321 17.65 14.87 15.51
CA GLY A 321 18.68 14.00 14.93
C GLY A 321 18.34 12.51 14.97
N ILE A 322 17.10 12.17 15.40
CA ILE A 322 16.66 10.76 15.46
C ILE A 322 16.27 10.31 14.06
N ASN A 323 16.86 9.21 13.61
CA ASN A 323 16.59 8.65 12.30
C ASN A 323 15.13 8.23 12.18
N THR A 324 14.46 8.66 11.10
CA THR A 324 13.05 8.38 10.78
C THR A 324 12.71 6.87 10.82
N TYR A 325 13.62 6.02 10.39
CA TYR A 325 13.44 4.56 10.39
C TYR A 325 13.45 3.98 11.81
N THR A 326 14.23 4.57 12.72
CA THR A 326 14.25 4.19 14.14
C THR A 326 12.93 4.57 14.82
N VAL A 327 12.43 5.78 14.53
CA VAL A 327 11.13 6.24 15.05
C VAL A 327 9.99 5.30 14.64
N ALA A 328 10.04 4.74 13.45
CA ALA A 328 9.03 3.80 12.96
C ALA A 328 8.90 2.52 13.79
N LEU A 329 9.95 2.10 14.49
CA LEU A 329 9.93 0.94 15.36
C LEU A 329 9.25 1.21 16.72
N VAL A 330 9.07 2.47 17.11
CA VAL A 330 8.42 2.84 18.38
C VAL A 330 6.99 2.31 18.46
N PRO A 331 6.08 2.54 17.50
CA PRO A 331 4.75 1.95 17.53
C PRO A 331 4.78 0.43 17.58
N PHE A 332 5.71 -0.19 16.87
CA PHE A 332 5.86 -1.64 16.87
C PHE A 332 6.20 -2.15 18.28
N ALA A 333 7.19 -1.56 18.94
CA ALA A 333 7.60 -1.95 20.30
C ALA A 333 6.48 -1.70 21.31
N VAL A 334 5.86 -0.52 21.33
CA VAL A 334 4.80 -0.15 22.27
C VAL A 334 3.59 -1.07 22.16
N PHE A 335 3.18 -1.42 20.94
CA PHE A 335 2.01 -2.26 20.73
C PHE A 335 2.33 -3.75 20.84
N ALA A 336 3.58 -4.16 20.71
CA ALA A 336 3.99 -5.55 20.95
C ALA A 336 3.77 -5.98 22.40
N GLU A 337 3.95 -5.08 23.37
CA GLU A 337 3.77 -5.36 24.80
C GLU A 337 2.32 -5.18 25.29
N SER A 338 1.46 -4.53 24.51
CA SER A 338 0.08 -4.27 24.90
C SER A 338 -0.85 -5.44 24.58
N ALA A 339 -2.02 -5.52 25.26
CA ALA A 339 -3.09 -6.50 24.94
C ALA A 339 -3.60 -6.43 23.49
N LEU A 340 -3.16 -5.43 22.72
CA LEU A 340 -3.26 -5.33 21.27
C LEU A 340 -2.49 -6.46 20.55
N THR A 341 -1.57 -7.16 21.23
CA THR A 341 -0.74 -8.28 20.75
C THR A 341 -1.54 -9.48 20.22
N ASN A 342 -2.72 -9.76 20.76
CA ASN A 342 -3.59 -10.78 20.16
C ASN A 342 -4.00 -10.46 18.70
N SER A 343 -3.88 -9.20 18.32
CA SER A 343 -4.10 -8.74 16.94
C SER A 343 -2.81 -8.59 16.14
N PHE A 344 -1.66 -8.42 16.83
CA PHE A 344 -0.35 -8.54 16.19
C PHE A 344 -0.06 -9.98 15.77
N ALA A 345 -0.37 -10.95 16.60
CA ALA A 345 -0.38 -12.36 16.20
C ALA A 345 -1.39 -12.61 15.07
N ALA A 346 -2.45 -11.80 14.95
CA ALA A 346 -3.34 -11.81 13.79
C ALA A 346 -2.76 -11.03 12.60
N CYS A 347 -2.01 -9.96 12.81
CA CYS A 347 -1.32 -9.24 11.74
C CYS A 347 -0.06 -9.99 11.26
N ALA A 348 0.71 -10.57 12.17
CA ALA A 348 1.77 -11.52 11.83
C ALA A 348 1.21 -12.79 11.19
N ARG A 349 0.02 -13.24 11.62
CA ARG A 349 -0.74 -14.30 10.93
C ARG A 349 -1.33 -13.82 9.61
N VAL A 350 -1.70 -12.58 9.43
CA VAL A 350 -2.10 -11.99 8.16
C VAL A 350 -0.89 -11.79 7.26
N MET A 351 0.24 -11.34 7.77
CA MET A 351 1.51 -11.31 7.01
C MET A 351 2.06 -12.72 6.75
N ALA A 352 1.97 -13.64 7.69
CA ALA A 352 2.33 -15.06 7.51
C ALA A 352 1.25 -15.86 6.77
N ALA A 353 0.00 -15.41 6.75
CA ALA A 353 -1.11 -16.00 6.02
C ALA A 353 -1.32 -15.38 4.63
N LEU A 354 -0.57 -14.35 4.25
CA LEU A 354 -0.43 -13.95 2.84
C LEU A 354 0.05 -15.12 1.96
N PRO A 355 0.92 -16.05 2.44
CA PRO A 355 1.17 -17.31 1.75
C PRO A 355 0.11 -18.40 1.97
N SER A 356 -0.63 -18.38 3.08
CA SER A 356 -1.56 -19.45 3.46
C SER A 356 -3.02 -19.20 3.04
N MET A 357 -3.31 -18.12 2.35
CA MET A 357 -4.61 -17.92 1.69
C MET A 357 -4.89 -18.93 0.56
N ASP A 358 -3.94 -19.82 0.26
CA ASP A 358 -4.09 -20.91 -0.70
C ASP A 358 -4.41 -22.29 -0.08
N ARG A 359 -4.53 -22.41 1.26
CA ARG A 359 -5.02 -23.65 1.85
C ARG A 359 -6.54 -23.73 1.71
N PRO A 360 -7.09 -24.79 1.07
CA PRO A 360 -8.51 -25.06 1.11
C PRO A 360 -8.90 -25.24 2.58
N LEU A 361 -9.92 -24.51 3.04
CA LEU A 361 -10.60 -24.79 4.30
C LEU A 361 -11.09 -26.24 4.20
N VAL A 362 -10.40 -27.15 4.90
CA VAL A 362 -10.92 -28.50 5.14
C VAL A 362 -12.16 -28.28 6.01
N MET A 363 -13.32 -28.39 5.38
CA MET A 363 -14.58 -28.45 6.11
C MET A 363 -14.51 -29.65 7.06
N PRO A 364 -14.84 -29.48 8.34
CA PRO A 364 -15.04 -30.65 9.19
C PRO A 364 -16.15 -31.50 8.53
N ALA A 365 -15.84 -32.79 8.36
CA ALA A 365 -16.80 -33.75 7.87
C ALA A 365 -18.09 -33.66 8.68
N SER A 366 -19.25 -33.52 8.03
CA SER A 366 -20.53 -33.59 8.67
C SER A 366 -20.66 -34.94 9.40
N PRO A 367 -21.18 -34.98 10.65
CA PRO A 367 -21.42 -36.25 11.28
C PRO A 367 -22.51 -36.98 10.46
N ALA A 368 -22.09 -38.14 9.90
CA ALA A 368 -23.02 -39.05 9.28
C ALA A 368 -24.10 -39.41 10.30
N ARG A 369 -25.36 -39.23 9.93
CA ARG A 369 -26.50 -39.73 10.70
C ARG A 369 -26.38 -41.24 10.78
N ALA A 370 -26.23 -41.72 12.03
CA ALA A 370 -26.50 -43.12 12.34
C ALA A 370 -28.01 -43.30 12.41
N ILE A 371 -28.55 -44.19 11.59
CA ILE A 371 -29.73 -45.02 11.86
C ILE A 371 -29.25 -46.44 11.72
#